data_cee1728a23bede84a39d2845132ea931
#
_entry.id   cee1728a23bede84a39d2845132ea931
#
_cell.length_a   1.000
_cell.length_b   1.000
_cell.length_c   1.000
_cell.angle_alpha   90.00
_cell.angle_beta   90.00
_cell.angle_gamma   90.00
#
_symmetry.space_group_name_H-M   'P 1'
#
loop_
_entity.id
_entity.type
_entity.pdbx_description
1 polymer ?
#
loop_
_entity_poly.entity_id
_entity_poly.type
_entity_poly.pdbx_seq_one_letter_code
_entity_poly.pdbx_strand_id
1 'polypeptide(L)'
;AESTDLCRAAVDLGFTSIMYDGSVLPDDVNRATTAAMVEMAHASGVSVEAELGEVGGKNGVHDPKARTKPEDAAQFVADTGVDLLAVAVGSSHAMATRDAVLDTELIAAIKRAVPVPLVLHGSSGVPDDGMVAAINAGMTKINVSTHLNVVFTSRIRDILLHDPGLVD
;
A
#
# COMPACT_ATOMS: atom_id res chain seq x y z
N ALA A 1 -6.38 -1.01 6.71
CA ALA A 1 -6.64 -1.21 8.17
C ALA A 1 -6.10 -2.56 8.62
N GLU A 2 -5.48 -2.61 9.78
CA GLU A 2 -4.98 -3.85 10.41
C GLU A 2 -6.07 -4.55 11.25
N SER A 3 -7.23 -3.92 11.41
CA SER A 3 -8.37 -4.44 12.17
C SER A 3 -9.52 -4.84 11.27
N THR A 4 -10.00 -6.07 11.44
CA THR A 4 -11.19 -6.58 10.76
C THR A 4 -12.45 -5.82 11.15
N ASP A 5 -12.55 -5.33 12.40
CA ASP A 5 -13.69 -4.55 12.87
C ASP A 5 -13.76 -3.18 12.17
N LEU A 6 -12.60 -2.53 11.94
CA LEU A 6 -12.54 -1.29 11.16
C LEU A 6 -12.93 -1.51 9.70
N CYS A 7 -12.54 -2.65 9.10
CA CYS A 7 -12.96 -3.01 7.76
C CYS A 7 -14.49 -3.18 7.68
N ARG A 8 -15.11 -3.88 8.64
CA ARG A 8 -16.56 -4.03 8.74
C ARG A 8 -17.26 -2.69 8.90
N ALA A 9 -16.79 -1.87 9.85
CA ALA A 9 -17.35 -0.54 10.06
C ALA A 9 -17.26 0.36 8.82
N ALA A 10 -16.17 0.27 8.04
CA ALA A 10 -16.03 1.00 6.79
C ALA A 10 -17.07 0.57 5.74
N VAL A 11 -17.32 -0.73 5.60
CA VAL A 11 -18.38 -1.26 4.72
C VAL A 11 -19.76 -0.74 5.16
N ASP A 12 -20.06 -0.82 6.46
CA ASP A 12 -21.34 -0.34 7.03
C ASP A 12 -21.54 1.17 6.85
N LEU A 13 -20.45 1.95 6.82
CA LEU A 13 -20.46 3.39 6.57
C LEU A 13 -20.54 3.76 5.08
N GLY A 14 -20.55 2.78 4.17
CA GLY A 14 -20.75 2.99 2.74
C GLY A 14 -19.45 3.27 1.96
N PHE A 15 -18.28 2.88 2.46
CA PHE A 15 -17.06 2.88 1.66
C PHE A 15 -17.20 1.86 0.52
N THR A 16 -16.77 2.25 -0.68
CA THR A 16 -16.85 1.41 -1.89
C THR A 16 -15.60 0.56 -2.12
N SER A 17 -14.55 0.82 -1.37
CA SER A 17 -13.31 0.05 -1.38
C SER A 17 -12.68 0.10 0.01
N ILE A 18 -12.19 -1.03 0.48
CA ILE A 18 -11.47 -1.15 1.76
C ILE A 18 -10.09 -1.76 1.53
N MET A 19 -9.19 -1.55 2.48
CA MET A 19 -7.92 -2.25 2.54
C MET A 19 -7.80 -2.98 3.87
N TYR A 20 -7.53 -4.29 3.81
CA TYR A 20 -7.11 -5.09 4.95
C TYR A 20 -5.60 -5.37 4.86
N ASP A 21 -4.89 -5.08 5.93
CA ASP A 21 -3.46 -5.27 6.04
C ASP A 21 -3.14 -6.31 7.11
N GLY A 22 -2.96 -7.53 6.69
CA GLY A 22 -2.52 -8.66 7.52
C GLY A 22 -1.04 -8.99 7.35
N SER A 23 -0.25 -8.15 6.69
CA SER A 23 1.13 -8.46 6.28
C SER A 23 2.09 -8.76 7.44
N VAL A 24 1.78 -8.30 8.65
CA VAL A 24 2.53 -8.61 9.88
C VAL A 24 2.16 -9.95 10.53
N LEU A 25 1.09 -10.59 10.06
CA LEU A 25 0.64 -11.89 10.56
C LEU A 25 1.38 -13.03 9.84
N PRO A 26 1.40 -14.24 10.42
CA PRO A 26 1.80 -15.43 9.68
C PRO A 26 1.01 -15.57 8.38
N ASP A 27 1.66 -16.03 7.29
CA ASP A 27 1.09 -16.06 5.94
C ASP A 27 -0.25 -16.79 5.84
N ASP A 28 -0.40 -17.90 6.55
CA ASP A 28 -1.65 -18.67 6.60
C ASP A 28 -2.78 -17.89 7.29
N VAL A 29 -2.47 -17.16 8.36
CA VAL A 29 -3.42 -16.31 9.08
C VAL A 29 -3.80 -15.08 8.25
N ASN A 30 -2.81 -14.40 7.62
CA ASN A 30 -3.09 -13.29 6.70
C ASN A 30 -4.04 -13.76 5.59
N ARG A 31 -3.72 -14.86 4.93
CA ARG A 31 -4.50 -15.43 3.83
C ARG A 31 -5.95 -15.75 4.24
N ALA A 32 -6.12 -16.48 5.35
CA ALA A 32 -7.44 -16.85 5.83
C ALA A 32 -8.28 -15.64 6.25
N THR A 33 -7.67 -14.67 6.94
CA THR A 33 -8.37 -13.46 7.37
C THR A 33 -8.71 -12.57 6.19
N THR A 34 -7.80 -12.40 5.23
CA THR A 34 -8.04 -11.66 4.00
C THR A 34 -9.20 -12.25 3.21
N ALA A 35 -9.24 -13.58 3.02
CA ALA A 35 -10.35 -14.26 2.33
C ALA A 35 -11.70 -13.99 3.01
N ALA A 36 -11.75 -14.03 4.34
CA ALA A 36 -12.98 -13.70 5.09
C ALA A 36 -13.39 -12.24 4.93
N MET A 37 -12.43 -11.30 4.83
CA MET A 37 -12.73 -9.89 4.58
C MET A 37 -13.23 -9.66 3.14
N VAL A 38 -12.67 -10.37 2.16
CA VAL A 38 -13.13 -10.33 0.77
C VAL A 38 -14.58 -10.84 0.67
N GLU A 39 -14.88 -11.98 1.26
CA GLU A 39 -16.24 -12.53 1.25
C GLU A 39 -17.26 -11.54 1.85
N MET A 40 -16.93 -10.96 3.00
CA MET A 40 -17.77 -9.96 3.68
C MET A 40 -17.97 -8.70 2.84
N ALA A 41 -16.90 -8.14 2.26
CA ALA A 41 -16.96 -6.91 1.48
C ALA A 41 -17.68 -7.11 0.13
N HIS A 42 -17.40 -8.20 -0.57
CA HIS A 42 -18.03 -8.54 -1.84
C HIS A 42 -19.55 -8.75 -1.70
N ALA A 43 -20.02 -9.27 -0.55
CA ALA A 43 -21.45 -9.37 -0.27
C ALA A 43 -22.16 -8.00 -0.29
N SER A 44 -21.42 -6.90 -0.08
CA SER A 44 -21.89 -5.52 -0.14
C SER A 44 -21.44 -4.77 -1.40
N GLY A 45 -20.82 -5.44 -2.37
CA GLY A 45 -20.31 -4.82 -3.60
C GLY A 45 -19.08 -3.92 -3.37
N VAL A 46 -18.33 -4.14 -2.29
CA VAL A 46 -17.15 -3.36 -1.91
C VAL A 46 -15.88 -4.09 -2.33
N SER A 47 -14.97 -3.41 -3.02
CA SER A 47 -13.68 -3.98 -3.41
C SER A 47 -12.68 -4.02 -2.26
N VAL A 48 -11.76 -5.01 -2.29
CA VAL A 48 -10.76 -5.24 -1.25
C VAL A 48 -9.35 -5.17 -1.81
N GLU A 49 -8.54 -4.32 -1.20
CA GLU A 49 -7.08 -4.34 -1.32
C GLU A 49 -6.48 -5.11 -0.14
N ALA A 50 -5.45 -5.91 -0.39
CA ALA A 50 -4.67 -6.54 0.67
C ALA A 50 -3.17 -6.40 0.43
N GLU A 51 -2.36 -6.64 1.46
CA GLU A 51 -0.90 -6.58 1.40
C GLU A 51 -0.30 -7.96 1.63
N LEU A 52 0.63 -8.35 0.74
CA LEU A 52 1.45 -9.54 0.87
C LEU A 52 2.94 -9.18 0.91
N GLY A 53 3.60 -9.60 2.00
CA GLY A 53 4.95 -9.16 2.30
C GLY A 53 4.94 -7.79 2.99
N GLU A 54 5.57 -7.71 4.13
CA GLU A 54 5.59 -6.47 4.92
C GLU A 54 6.36 -5.37 4.17
N VAL A 55 5.67 -4.30 3.79
CA VAL A 55 6.32 -3.07 3.34
C VAL A 55 6.90 -2.38 4.57
N GLY A 56 8.23 -2.33 4.68
CA GLY A 56 8.94 -1.82 5.84
C GLY A 56 8.52 -0.41 6.27
N GLY A 57 8.90 -0.03 7.50
CA GLY A 57 8.67 1.30 8.04
C GLY A 57 7.41 1.46 8.89
N LYS A 58 6.57 0.43 9.00
CA LYS A 58 5.56 0.35 10.05
C LYS A 58 6.28 0.10 11.37
N ASN A 59 5.93 0.83 12.42
CA ASN A 59 6.58 0.74 13.74
C ASN A 59 8.09 1.07 13.79
N GLY A 60 8.61 1.80 12.78
CA GLY A 60 10.02 2.21 12.75
C GLY A 60 11.01 1.10 12.37
N VAL A 61 10.55 -0.08 11.99
CA VAL A 61 11.39 -1.15 11.46
C VAL A 61 11.43 -1.03 9.94
N HIS A 62 12.62 -0.75 9.40
CA HIS A 62 12.84 -0.73 7.96
C HIS A 62 13.54 -2.02 7.57
N ASP A 63 12.85 -2.96 6.95
CA ASP A 63 13.49 -4.05 6.21
C ASP A 63 13.42 -3.77 4.71
N PRO A 64 14.46 -3.11 4.15
CA PRO A 64 14.50 -2.83 2.72
C PRO A 64 14.73 -4.11 1.88
N LYS A 65 14.87 -5.26 2.52
CA LYS A 65 15.11 -6.55 1.87
C LYS A 65 13.82 -7.36 1.66
N ALA A 66 12.72 -6.99 2.31
CA ALA A 66 11.45 -7.66 2.08
C ALA A 66 11.08 -7.59 0.59
N ARG A 67 10.75 -8.73 0.00
CA ARG A 67 10.35 -8.85 -1.41
C ARG A 67 9.25 -9.89 -1.51
N THR A 68 8.16 -9.49 -2.15
CA THR A 68 7.06 -10.40 -2.48
C THR A 68 7.48 -11.27 -3.66
N LYS A 69 7.40 -12.60 -3.53
CA LYS A 69 7.70 -13.49 -4.64
C LYS A 69 6.49 -13.62 -5.57
N PRO A 70 6.70 -13.70 -6.90
CA PRO A 70 5.61 -13.83 -7.86
C PRO A 70 4.69 -15.04 -7.63
N GLU A 71 5.27 -16.17 -7.25
CA GLU A 71 4.52 -17.40 -6.95
C GLU A 71 3.65 -17.26 -5.69
N ASP A 72 4.17 -16.61 -4.65
CA ASP A 72 3.42 -16.35 -3.41
C ASP A 72 2.28 -15.35 -3.67
N ALA A 73 2.52 -14.33 -4.50
CA ALA A 73 1.50 -13.37 -4.94
C ALA A 73 0.38 -14.05 -5.72
N ALA A 74 0.72 -14.92 -6.67
CA ALA A 74 -0.27 -15.68 -7.46
C ALA A 74 -1.14 -16.56 -6.56
N GLN A 75 -0.52 -17.28 -5.63
CA GLN A 75 -1.22 -18.15 -4.70
C GLN A 75 -2.12 -17.34 -3.75
N PHE A 76 -1.62 -16.20 -3.23
CA PHE A 76 -2.39 -15.35 -2.33
C PHE A 76 -3.65 -14.79 -3.02
N VAL A 77 -3.52 -14.29 -4.24
CA VAL A 77 -4.67 -13.78 -5.02
C VAL A 77 -5.67 -14.90 -5.31
N ALA A 78 -5.21 -16.08 -5.67
CA ALA A 78 -6.08 -17.23 -5.96
C ALA A 78 -6.86 -17.70 -4.72
N ASP A 79 -6.21 -17.70 -3.55
CA ASP A 79 -6.82 -18.18 -2.31
C ASP A 79 -7.75 -17.14 -1.64
N THR A 80 -7.48 -15.85 -1.84
CA THR A 80 -8.20 -14.78 -1.15
C THR A 80 -9.26 -14.10 -2.00
N GLY A 81 -9.07 -14.05 -3.32
CA GLY A 81 -9.97 -13.35 -4.24
C GLY A 81 -9.92 -11.82 -4.12
N VAL A 82 -8.83 -11.24 -3.63
CA VAL A 82 -8.66 -9.77 -3.54
C VAL A 82 -8.75 -9.10 -4.90
N ASP A 83 -9.21 -7.86 -4.91
CA ASP A 83 -9.34 -7.06 -6.14
C ASP A 83 -8.07 -6.28 -6.47
N LEU A 84 -7.25 -5.94 -5.47
CA LEU A 84 -5.96 -5.25 -5.61
C LEU A 84 -4.94 -5.86 -4.65
N LEU A 85 -3.67 -5.91 -5.08
CA LEU A 85 -2.59 -6.47 -4.27
C LEU A 85 -1.45 -5.47 -4.07
N ALA A 86 -1.22 -5.08 -2.82
CA ALA A 86 -0.03 -4.35 -2.41
C ALA A 86 1.14 -5.32 -2.18
N VAL A 87 2.32 -4.98 -2.71
CA VAL A 87 3.49 -5.86 -2.74
C VAL A 87 4.76 -5.15 -2.28
N ALA A 88 5.63 -5.89 -1.61
CA ALA A 88 6.94 -5.41 -1.18
C ALA A 88 7.95 -5.52 -2.33
N VAL A 89 8.38 -4.38 -2.87
CA VAL A 89 9.26 -4.28 -4.04
C VAL A 89 10.44 -3.30 -3.84
N GLY A 90 10.71 -2.89 -2.60
CA GLY A 90 11.84 -2.03 -2.25
C GLY A 90 11.48 -0.64 -1.71
N SER A 91 10.20 -0.28 -1.66
CA SER A 91 9.73 0.89 -0.95
C SER A 91 9.64 0.64 0.56
N SER A 92 9.55 1.72 1.32
CA SER A 92 9.35 1.67 2.77
C SER A 92 8.44 2.83 3.22
N HIS A 93 7.62 2.59 4.24
CA HIS A 93 6.79 3.64 4.83
C HIS A 93 7.63 4.68 5.58
N ALA A 94 7.08 5.87 5.77
CA ALA A 94 7.64 6.96 6.59
C ALA A 94 9.05 7.41 6.18
N MET A 95 9.48 7.19 4.94
CA MET A 95 10.76 7.71 4.45
C MET A 95 10.73 9.24 4.38
N ALA A 96 11.72 9.87 5.00
CA ALA A 96 11.92 11.33 4.95
C ALA A 96 12.73 11.77 3.73
N THR A 97 13.48 10.85 3.11
CA THR A 97 14.28 11.05 1.89
C THR A 97 13.61 10.35 0.72
N ARG A 98 13.92 10.82 -0.50
CA ARG A 98 13.39 10.23 -1.74
C ARG A 98 14.51 9.50 -2.49
N ASP A 99 14.98 8.42 -1.90
CA ASP A 99 16.12 7.62 -2.37
C ASP A 99 15.82 6.11 -2.42
N ALA A 100 14.56 5.72 -2.28
CA ALA A 100 14.13 4.34 -2.42
C ALA A 100 14.32 3.84 -3.86
N VAL A 101 14.94 2.67 -3.98
CA VAL A 101 15.16 2.00 -5.26
C VAL A 101 14.19 0.82 -5.37
N LEU A 102 13.32 0.88 -6.37
CA LEU A 102 12.34 -0.18 -6.63
C LEU A 102 12.92 -1.24 -7.57
N ASP A 103 12.58 -2.49 -7.30
CA ASP A 103 12.89 -3.61 -8.16
C ASP A 103 11.86 -3.73 -9.29
N THR A 104 12.13 -3.07 -10.41
CA THR A 104 11.22 -3.02 -11.56
C THR A 104 11.09 -4.37 -12.29
N GLU A 105 12.13 -5.21 -12.23
CA GLU A 105 12.06 -6.56 -12.80
C GLU A 105 11.12 -7.45 -11.98
N LEU A 106 11.19 -7.33 -10.64
CA LEU A 106 10.28 -8.02 -9.73
C LEU A 106 8.83 -7.53 -9.92
N ILE A 107 8.61 -6.20 -10.04
CA ILE A 107 7.28 -5.66 -10.33
C ILE A 107 6.70 -6.28 -11.61
N ALA A 108 7.48 -6.31 -12.68
CA ALA A 108 7.05 -6.91 -13.95
C ALA A 108 6.80 -8.43 -13.84
N ALA A 109 7.59 -9.14 -13.01
CA ALA A 109 7.39 -10.56 -12.77
C ALA A 109 6.10 -10.83 -11.99
N ILE A 110 5.83 -10.07 -10.93
CA ILE A 110 4.59 -10.18 -10.15
C ILE A 110 3.38 -9.82 -11.04
N LYS A 111 3.47 -8.74 -11.83
CA LYS A 111 2.38 -8.32 -12.72
C LYS A 111 2.01 -9.39 -13.75
N ARG A 112 2.97 -10.18 -14.22
CA ARG A 112 2.67 -11.32 -15.09
C ARG A 112 2.04 -12.51 -14.37
N ALA A 113 2.31 -12.64 -13.08
CA ALA A 113 1.83 -13.75 -12.25
C ALA A 113 0.41 -13.58 -11.74
N VAL A 114 -0.07 -12.32 -11.59
CA VAL A 114 -1.38 -12.03 -11.01
C VAL A 114 -2.29 -11.28 -11.98
N PRO A 115 -3.60 -11.57 -12.00
CA PRO A 115 -4.57 -10.88 -12.87
C PRO A 115 -5.00 -9.52 -12.31
N VAL A 116 -4.77 -9.24 -11.02
CA VAL A 116 -5.24 -8.04 -10.33
C VAL A 116 -4.28 -6.86 -10.48
N PRO A 117 -4.75 -5.61 -10.32
CA PRO A 117 -3.90 -4.43 -10.21
C PRO A 117 -2.92 -4.53 -9.05
N LEU A 118 -1.66 -4.09 -9.29
CA LEU A 118 -0.64 -3.97 -8.26
C LEU A 118 -0.66 -2.58 -7.60
N VAL A 119 -0.43 -2.55 -6.30
CA VAL A 119 -0.41 -1.33 -5.48
C VAL A 119 0.97 -1.12 -4.88
N LEU A 120 1.46 0.11 -4.96
CA LEU A 120 2.71 0.54 -4.34
C LEU A 120 2.43 1.29 -3.04
N HIS A 121 2.87 0.73 -1.93
CA HIS A 121 2.95 1.39 -0.62
C HIS A 121 4.34 1.98 -0.38
N GLY A 122 4.46 2.90 0.60
CA GLY A 122 5.74 3.53 0.92
C GLY A 122 6.29 4.42 -0.20
N SER A 123 5.45 4.88 -1.11
CA SER A 123 5.83 5.61 -2.33
C SER A 123 6.44 6.99 -2.08
N SER A 124 6.21 7.60 -0.90
CA SER A 124 6.74 8.92 -0.55
C SER A 124 8.27 8.99 -0.58
N GLY A 125 8.94 7.86 -0.38
CA GLY A 125 10.40 7.72 -0.48
C GLY A 125 10.92 7.46 -1.89
N VAL A 126 10.07 7.31 -2.89
CA VAL A 126 10.47 6.98 -4.26
C VAL A 126 10.69 8.25 -5.09
N PRO A 127 11.83 8.41 -5.79
CA PRO A 127 12.06 9.50 -6.74
C PRO A 127 11.07 9.45 -7.92
N ASP A 128 10.92 10.57 -8.64
CA ASP A 128 9.93 10.67 -9.73
C ASP A 128 10.24 9.71 -10.89
N ASP A 129 11.49 9.55 -11.24
CA ASP A 129 11.95 8.60 -12.27
C ASP A 129 11.71 7.14 -11.85
N GLY A 130 11.97 6.82 -10.58
CA GLY A 130 11.64 5.51 -9.99
C GLY A 130 10.14 5.23 -10.01
N MET A 131 9.32 6.25 -9.78
CA MET A 131 7.85 6.15 -9.85
C MET A 131 7.39 5.85 -11.28
N VAL A 132 7.92 6.58 -12.26
CA VAL A 132 7.62 6.34 -13.69
C VAL A 132 8.06 4.94 -14.11
N ALA A 133 9.24 4.50 -13.65
CA ALA A 133 9.73 3.16 -13.93
C ALA A 133 8.81 2.07 -13.33
N ALA A 134 8.32 2.26 -12.10
CA ALA A 134 7.40 1.33 -11.45
C ALA A 134 6.05 1.23 -12.18
N ILE A 135 5.50 2.35 -12.64
CA ILE A 135 4.26 2.39 -13.44
C ILE A 135 4.47 1.63 -14.76
N ASN A 136 5.56 1.89 -15.45
CA ASN A 136 5.88 1.20 -16.71
C ASN A 136 6.11 -0.31 -16.50
N ALA A 137 6.58 -0.72 -15.32
CA ALA A 137 6.77 -2.12 -14.95
C ALA A 137 5.46 -2.82 -14.55
N GLY A 138 4.37 -2.07 -14.25
CA GLY A 138 3.05 -2.65 -13.98
C GLY A 138 2.36 -2.22 -12.70
N MET A 139 2.91 -1.26 -11.94
CA MET A 139 2.18 -0.66 -10.81
C MET A 139 0.99 0.14 -11.34
N THR A 140 -0.18 -0.07 -10.74
CA THR A 140 -1.44 0.54 -11.20
C THR A 140 -1.96 1.58 -10.22
N LYS A 141 -1.83 1.35 -8.92
CA LYS A 141 -2.25 2.25 -7.83
C LYS A 141 -1.04 2.64 -6.99
N ILE A 142 -0.93 3.90 -6.61
CA ILE A 142 0.18 4.44 -5.83
C ILE A 142 -0.37 5.21 -4.64
N ASN A 143 -0.02 4.78 -3.42
CA ASN A 143 -0.47 5.42 -2.20
C ASN A 143 0.58 6.42 -1.71
N VAL A 144 0.24 7.70 -1.71
CA VAL A 144 1.12 8.81 -1.28
C VAL A 144 0.55 9.46 -0.02
N SER A 145 1.33 9.54 1.05
CA SER A 145 0.92 10.17 2.31
C SER A 145 2.00 11.09 2.88
N THR A 146 3.13 10.55 3.33
CA THR A 146 4.19 11.30 4.03
C THR A 146 4.68 12.50 3.23
N HIS A 147 4.87 12.35 1.92
CA HIS A 147 5.30 13.46 1.06
C HIS A 147 4.27 14.59 1.00
N LEU A 148 2.97 14.26 0.91
CA LEU A 148 1.90 15.27 0.94
C LEU A 148 1.87 16.01 2.28
N ASN A 149 2.05 15.31 3.40
CA ASN A 149 2.13 15.92 4.72
C ASN A 149 3.34 16.86 4.84
N VAL A 150 4.49 16.49 4.30
CA VAL A 150 5.69 17.35 4.27
C VAL A 150 5.41 18.63 3.49
N VAL A 151 4.88 18.53 2.28
CA VAL A 151 4.55 19.69 1.42
C VAL A 151 3.53 20.59 2.10
N PHE A 152 2.44 20.01 2.61
CA PHE A 152 1.39 20.76 3.32
C PHE A 152 1.93 21.51 4.54
N THR A 153 2.65 20.80 5.41
CA THR A 153 3.20 21.40 6.64
C THR A 153 4.25 22.48 6.33
N SER A 154 5.10 22.26 5.33
CA SER A 154 6.08 23.26 4.90
C SER A 154 5.38 24.51 4.39
N ARG A 155 4.32 24.36 3.58
CA ARG A 155 3.57 25.49 3.07
C ARG A 155 2.88 26.30 4.18
N ILE A 156 2.31 25.64 5.18
CA ILE A 156 1.74 26.32 6.34
C ILE A 156 2.83 27.13 7.09
N ARG A 157 3.99 26.52 7.36
CA ARG A 157 5.10 27.21 8.01
C ARG A 157 5.53 28.46 7.23
N ASP A 158 5.69 28.34 5.92
CA ASP A 158 6.08 29.46 5.07
C ASP A 158 5.06 30.61 5.15
N ILE A 159 3.77 30.31 5.09
CA ILE A 159 2.70 31.31 5.18
C ILE A 159 2.75 32.02 6.56
N LEU A 160 2.79 31.23 7.64
CA LEU A 160 2.80 31.79 9.01
C LEU A 160 4.07 32.59 9.32
N LEU A 161 5.21 32.26 8.71
CA LEU A 161 6.45 33.05 8.85
C LEU A 161 6.37 34.38 8.09
N HIS A 162 5.65 34.42 6.95
CA HIS A 162 5.49 35.69 6.19
C HIS A 162 4.34 36.54 6.70
N ASP A 163 3.32 35.96 7.29
CA ASP A 163 2.18 36.64 7.91
C ASP A 163 1.85 35.99 9.27
N PRO A 164 2.57 36.38 10.34
CA PRO A 164 2.33 35.87 11.70
C PRO A 164 0.94 36.19 12.27
N GLY A 165 0.23 37.14 11.68
CA GLY A 165 -1.11 37.53 12.06
C GLY A 165 -2.22 36.75 11.39
N LEU A 166 -1.89 35.89 10.44
CA LEU A 166 -2.87 35.04 9.75
C LEU A 166 -3.43 33.99 10.73
N VAL A 167 -4.75 33.96 10.87
CA VAL A 167 -5.47 33.08 11.82
C VAL A 167 -6.50 32.17 11.15
N ASP A 168 -6.71 32.29 9.83
CA ASP A 168 -7.73 31.60 9.01
C ASP A 168 -7.24 31.29 7.58
#